data_9fd795c5100f35210da0b60a0167c4f7
#
_entry.id   9fd795c5100f35210da0b60a0167c4f7
#
_cell.length_a   1.000
_cell.length_b   1.000
_cell.length_c   1.000
_cell.angle_alpha   90.00
_cell.angle_beta   90.00
_cell.angle_gamma   90.00
#
_symmetry.space_group_name_H-M   'P 1'
#
loop_
_entity.id
_entity.type
_entity.pdbx_description
1 polymer ?
#
loop_
_entity_poly.entity_id
_entity_poly.type
_entity_poly.pdbx_seq_one_letter_code
_entity_poly.pdbx_strand_id
1 'polypeptide(L)'
;MANQTKRILLVSTDRAFVQETRTAFAASESIQLVTVEKNITDLRGEIQETDCGAVIVDMDAANLDQIEALQRITRRLEGRAPIVVVTQEFNAAAVRILVQLQVADFLVKPLTTADLVRSCIRALQGPGREENTESHIYTFIPSAGG
;
A
#
# COMPACT_ATOMS: atom_id res chain seq x y z
N MET A 1 -9.16 -17.86 18.13
CA MET A 1 -8.83 -17.60 18.11
C MET A 1 -8.08 -17.32 17.27
N ALA A 2 -7.75 -17.57 17.08
CA ALA A 2 -6.89 -17.46 16.21
C ALA A 2 -7.18 -16.87 14.97
N ASN A 3 -8.28 -16.89 14.52
CA ASN A 3 -8.57 -16.40 13.27
C ASN A 3 -8.88 -14.99 13.26
N GLN A 4 -7.92 -14.16 13.45
CA GLN A 4 -8.15 -12.76 13.37
C GLN A 4 -8.20 -12.35 11.93
N THR A 5 -9.27 -11.74 11.52
CA THR A 5 -9.38 -11.17 10.20
C THR A 5 -8.60 -9.86 10.16
N LYS A 6 -7.73 -9.74 9.17
CA LYS A 6 -6.99 -8.51 9.00
C LYS A 6 -7.70 -7.66 7.98
N ARG A 7 -7.71 -6.36 8.22
CA ARG A 7 -8.37 -5.43 7.30
C ARG A 7 -7.36 -4.71 6.46
N ILE A 8 -7.68 -4.55 5.19
CA ILE A 8 -6.90 -3.72 4.29
C ILE A 8 -7.84 -2.66 3.76
N LEU A 9 -7.40 -1.40 3.82
CA LEU A 9 -8.18 -0.30 3.31
C LEU A 9 -7.67 0.07 1.94
N LEU A 10 -8.56 0.15 0.95
CA LEU A 10 -8.21 0.56 -0.39
C LEU A 10 -8.81 1.94 -0.66
N VAL A 11 -7.97 2.89 -1.01
CA VAL A 11 -8.39 4.23 -1.39
C VAL A 11 -8.14 4.39 -2.87
N SER A 12 -9.19 4.59 -3.66
CA SER A 12 -9.07 4.67 -5.11
C SER A 12 -10.29 5.33 -5.70
N THR A 13 -10.11 6.03 -6.81
CA THR A 13 -11.24 6.53 -7.59
C THR A 13 -11.44 5.71 -8.85
N ASP A 14 -10.61 4.69 -9.08
CA ASP A 14 -10.68 3.85 -10.27
C ASP A 14 -11.57 2.66 -9.96
N ARG A 15 -12.81 2.71 -10.44
CA ARG A 15 -13.77 1.66 -10.10
C ARG A 15 -13.37 0.30 -10.61
N ALA A 16 -12.74 0.24 -11.78
CA ALA A 16 -12.30 -1.04 -12.32
C ALA A 16 -11.25 -1.66 -11.40
N PHE A 17 -10.31 -0.84 -10.93
CA PHE A 17 -9.28 -1.32 -10.04
C PHE A 17 -9.87 -1.76 -8.71
N VAL A 18 -10.84 -1.01 -8.19
CA VAL A 18 -11.52 -1.38 -6.94
C VAL A 18 -12.20 -2.73 -7.10
N GLN A 19 -12.89 -2.95 -8.21
CA GLN A 19 -13.59 -4.21 -8.41
C GLN A 19 -12.63 -5.37 -8.57
N GLU A 20 -11.55 -5.18 -9.30
CA GLU A 20 -10.55 -6.23 -9.47
C GLU A 20 -9.91 -6.59 -8.14
N THR A 21 -9.62 -5.59 -7.34
CA THR A 21 -9.01 -5.82 -6.04
C THR A 21 -9.99 -6.52 -5.11
N ARG A 22 -11.25 -6.09 -5.14
CA ARG A 22 -12.28 -6.71 -4.31
C ARG A 22 -12.42 -8.19 -4.67
N THR A 23 -12.42 -8.50 -5.96
CA THR A 23 -12.52 -9.88 -6.40
C THR A 23 -11.30 -10.69 -5.95
N ALA A 24 -10.12 -10.09 -6.05
CA ALA A 24 -8.89 -10.79 -5.68
C ALA A 24 -8.88 -11.16 -4.20
N PHE A 25 -9.37 -10.27 -3.34
CA PHE A 25 -9.35 -10.54 -1.92
C PHE A 25 -10.58 -11.29 -1.42
N ALA A 26 -11.61 -11.42 -2.26
CA ALA A 26 -12.80 -12.14 -1.85
C ALA A 26 -12.53 -13.62 -1.58
N ALA A 27 -11.49 -14.16 -2.20
CA ALA A 27 -11.14 -15.55 -1.99
C ALA A 27 -10.43 -15.79 -0.67
N SER A 28 -9.98 -14.75 -0.01
CA SER A 28 -9.26 -14.91 1.24
C SER A 28 -10.22 -14.81 2.41
N GLU A 29 -10.16 -15.78 3.32
CA GLU A 29 -11.00 -15.72 4.49
C GLU A 29 -10.37 -14.93 5.60
N SER A 30 -9.07 -14.67 5.49
CA SER A 30 -8.36 -14.00 6.55
C SER A 30 -8.16 -12.50 6.32
N ILE A 31 -8.60 -11.97 5.18
CA ILE A 31 -8.43 -10.57 4.85
C ILE A 31 -9.77 -9.98 4.46
N GLN A 32 -10.11 -8.87 5.07
CA GLN A 32 -11.31 -8.13 4.74
C GLN A 32 -10.89 -6.84 4.06
N LEU A 33 -11.36 -6.59 2.85
CA LEU A 33 -11.04 -5.39 2.12
C LEU A 33 -12.13 -4.36 2.36
N VAL A 34 -11.74 -3.17 2.80
CA VAL A 34 -12.64 -2.05 2.97
C VAL A 34 -12.26 -1.02 1.92
N THR A 35 -13.21 -0.53 1.15
CA THR A 35 -12.90 0.38 0.06
C THR A 35 -13.44 1.78 0.34
N VAL A 36 -12.66 2.78 -0.03
CA VAL A 36 -13.05 4.18 0.05
C VAL A 36 -12.85 4.75 -1.36
N GLU A 37 -13.94 5.08 -2.03
CA GLU A 37 -13.86 5.55 -3.40
C GLU A 37 -13.71 7.06 -3.40
N LYS A 38 -12.54 7.51 -2.99
CA LYS A 38 -12.20 8.92 -2.95
C LYS A 38 -10.77 9.11 -3.40
N ASN A 39 -10.47 10.31 -3.84
CA ASN A 39 -9.09 10.70 -4.08
C ASN A 39 -8.40 10.86 -2.73
N ILE A 40 -7.12 10.57 -2.68
CA ILE A 40 -6.37 10.68 -1.43
C ILE A 40 -6.45 12.09 -0.87
N THR A 41 -6.61 13.10 -1.71
CA THR A 41 -6.72 14.49 -1.24
C THR A 41 -8.05 14.77 -0.55
N ASP A 42 -9.04 13.90 -0.73
CA ASP A 42 -10.36 14.11 -0.15
C ASP A 42 -10.61 13.34 1.14
N LEU A 43 -9.61 12.64 1.63
CA LEU A 43 -9.78 11.87 2.85
C LEU A 43 -9.87 12.78 4.06
N ARG A 44 -10.71 12.42 5.02
CA ARG A 44 -10.95 13.22 6.20
C ARG A 44 -10.82 12.44 7.49
N GLY A 45 -10.17 11.32 7.48
CA GLY A 45 -10.03 10.53 8.70
C GLY A 45 -10.43 9.08 8.53
N GLU A 46 -10.85 8.71 7.32
CA GLU A 46 -11.31 7.36 7.08
C GLU A 46 -10.24 6.32 7.42
N ILE A 47 -8.98 6.64 7.20
CA ILE A 47 -7.92 5.69 7.46
C ILE A 47 -7.80 5.42 8.95
N GLN A 48 -7.82 6.48 9.77
CA GLN A 48 -7.71 6.29 11.20
C GLN A 48 -8.94 5.60 11.77
N GLU A 49 -10.11 5.86 11.20
CA GLU A 49 -11.33 5.30 11.72
C GLU A 49 -11.48 3.83 11.40
N THR A 50 -10.82 3.35 10.35
CA THR A 50 -11.03 1.98 9.92
C THR A 50 -10.23 0.98 10.72
N ASP A 51 -9.15 1.36 11.33
CA ASP A 51 -8.32 0.43 12.11
C ASP A 51 -7.87 -0.73 11.24
N CYS A 52 -7.14 -0.42 10.18
CA CYS A 52 -6.71 -1.41 9.22
C CYS A 52 -5.27 -1.84 9.47
N GLY A 53 -4.92 -3.04 8.97
CA GLY A 53 -3.56 -3.55 9.09
C GLY A 53 -2.66 -3.11 7.95
N ALA A 54 -3.23 -2.61 6.86
CA ALA A 54 -2.46 -2.09 5.73
C ALA A 54 -3.37 -1.20 4.91
N VAL A 55 -2.79 -0.27 4.17
CA VAL A 55 -3.55 0.66 3.34
C VAL A 55 -2.99 0.61 1.93
N ILE A 56 -3.87 0.43 0.94
CA ILE A 56 -3.50 0.55 -0.46
C ILE A 56 -4.00 1.90 -0.93
N VAL A 57 -3.11 2.71 -1.47
CA VAL A 57 -3.46 4.03 -1.97
C VAL A 57 -3.20 4.07 -3.47
N ASP A 58 -4.27 4.23 -4.25
CA ASP A 58 -4.17 4.40 -5.69
C ASP A 58 -4.11 5.89 -5.95
N MET A 59 -2.98 6.39 -6.39
CA MET A 59 -2.77 7.81 -6.53
C MET A 59 -1.85 8.10 -7.70
N ASP A 60 -1.78 9.35 -8.06
CA ASP A 60 -0.85 9.80 -9.10
C ASP A 60 0.41 10.31 -8.42
N ALA A 61 1.46 9.54 -8.50
CA ALA A 61 2.71 9.88 -7.81
C ALA A 61 3.40 11.11 -8.42
N ALA A 62 2.96 11.55 -9.60
CA ALA A 62 3.51 12.77 -10.18
C ALA A 62 2.73 14.02 -9.76
N ASN A 63 1.64 13.85 -9.02
CA ASN A 63 0.80 14.98 -8.62
C ASN A 63 1.21 15.45 -7.23
N LEU A 64 1.66 16.70 -7.12
CA LEU A 64 2.16 17.21 -5.86
C LEU A 64 1.13 17.27 -4.76
N ASP A 65 -0.11 17.59 -5.09
CA ASP A 65 -1.16 17.65 -4.06
C ASP A 65 -1.40 16.26 -3.47
N GLN A 66 -1.35 15.23 -4.30
CA GLN A 66 -1.55 13.88 -3.81
C GLN A 66 -0.35 13.41 -3.00
N ILE A 67 0.85 13.81 -3.39
CA ILE A 67 2.05 13.48 -2.61
C ILE A 67 1.97 14.15 -1.23
N GLU A 68 1.52 15.39 -1.17
CA GLU A 68 1.39 16.07 0.10
C GLU A 68 0.34 15.41 0.98
N ALA A 69 -0.76 14.94 0.36
CA ALA A 69 -1.78 14.22 1.11
C ALA A 69 -1.19 12.92 1.67
N LEU A 70 -0.38 12.23 0.88
CA LEU A 70 0.26 11.00 1.33
C LEU A 70 1.21 11.29 2.50
N GLN A 71 1.94 12.39 2.45
CA GLN A 71 2.82 12.75 3.54
C GLN A 71 2.04 12.98 4.83
N ARG A 72 0.90 13.63 4.74
CA ARG A 72 0.06 13.85 5.93
C ARG A 72 -0.46 12.54 6.49
N ILE A 73 -0.84 11.62 5.61
CA ILE A 73 -1.35 10.32 6.04
C ILE A 73 -0.27 9.51 6.72
N THR A 74 0.93 9.46 6.15
CA THR A 74 2.01 8.69 6.74
C THR A 74 2.36 9.26 8.11
N ARG A 75 2.34 10.59 8.24
CA ARG A 75 2.66 11.21 9.51
C ARG A 75 1.62 10.86 10.57
N ARG A 76 0.36 10.85 10.19
CA ARG A 76 -0.70 10.54 11.16
C ARG A 76 -0.71 9.08 11.55
N LEU A 77 -0.34 8.19 10.62
CA LEU A 77 -0.32 6.77 10.94
C LEU A 77 0.85 6.38 11.82
N GLU A 78 1.93 7.12 11.76
CA GLU A 78 3.07 6.90 12.65
C GLU A 78 3.54 5.45 12.61
N GLY A 79 3.49 4.85 11.44
CA GLY A 79 3.95 3.47 11.31
C GLY A 79 2.98 2.39 11.74
N ARG A 80 1.77 2.78 12.15
CA ARG A 80 0.82 1.78 12.64
C ARG A 80 0.27 0.91 11.54
N ALA A 81 0.24 1.39 10.31
CA ALA A 81 -0.23 0.59 9.20
C ALA A 81 0.65 0.86 7.99
N PRO A 82 1.22 -0.18 7.38
CA PRO A 82 2.04 0.02 6.20
C PRO A 82 1.17 0.48 5.02
N ILE A 83 1.77 1.25 4.13
CA ILE A 83 1.09 1.79 2.98
C ILE A 83 1.68 1.21 1.71
N VAL A 84 0.84 0.69 0.83
CA VAL A 84 1.23 0.23 -0.49
C VAL A 84 0.67 1.24 -1.48
N VAL A 85 1.53 1.86 -2.27
CA VAL A 85 1.12 2.88 -3.23
C VAL A 85 0.99 2.25 -4.60
N VAL A 86 -0.10 2.54 -5.30
CA VAL A 86 -0.32 2.09 -6.67
C VAL A 86 -0.44 3.34 -7.52
N THR A 87 0.31 3.41 -8.61
CA THR A 87 0.30 4.59 -9.46
C THR A 87 0.36 4.16 -10.91
N GLN A 88 -0.08 5.02 -11.84
CA GLN A 88 0.00 4.71 -13.24
C GLN A 88 1.36 5.00 -13.81
N GLU A 89 2.05 5.96 -13.27
CA GLU A 89 3.37 6.32 -13.74
C GLU A 89 4.23 6.71 -12.59
N PHE A 90 5.52 6.49 -12.68
CA PHE A 90 6.40 7.11 -11.71
C PHE A 90 7.72 7.42 -12.38
N ASN A 91 8.45 8.35 -11.80
CA ASN A 91 9.76 8.74 -12.28
C ASN A 91 10.70 8.72 -11.09
N ALA A 92 11.96 9.04 -11.33
CA ALA A 92 12.97 8.96 -10.28
C ALA A 92 12.63 9.86 -9.09
N ALA A 93 12.07 11.03 -9.35
CA ALA A 93 11.73 11.95 -8.27
C ALA A 93 10.62 11.38 -7.40
N ALA A 94 9.59 10.77 -8.04
CA ALA A 94 8.49 10.17 -7.30
C ALA A 94 8.99 9.00 -6.46
N VAL A 95 9.83 8.15 -7.04
CA VAL A 95 10.36 7.00 -6.31
C VAL A 95 11.13 7.46 -5.09
N ARG A 96 11.94 8.51 -5.24
CA ARG A 96 12.73 9.02 -4.14
C ARG A 96 11.83 9.48 -3.00
N ILE A 97 10.74 10.18 -3.33
CA ILE A 97 9.82 10.64 -2.30
C ILE A 97 9.15 9.46 -1.60
N LEU A 98 8.71 8.46 -2.35
CA LEU A 98 8.06 7.32 -1.75
C LEU A 98 9.00 6.56 -0.83
N VAL A 99 10.26 6.45 -1.20
CA VAL A 99 11.24 5.80 -0.34
C VAL A 99 11.44 6.62 0.93
N GLN A 100 11.49 7.94 0.81
CA GLN A 100 11.66 8.79 1.98
C GLN A 100 10.47 8.69 2.92
N LEU A 101 9.27 8.48 2.37
CA LEU A 101 8.08 8.34 3.20
C LEU A 101 7.97 6.95 3.82
N GLN A 102 8.86 6.04 3.42
CA GLN A 102 8.91 4.70 3.97
C GLN A 102 7.62 3.91 3.71
N VAL A 103 7.05 4.09 2.50
CA VAL A 103 5.92 3.26 2.13
C VAL A 103 6.40 1.81 2.04
N ALA A 104 5.49 0.88 2.29
CA ALA A 104 5.85 -0.54 2.33
C ALA A 104 6.21 -1.04 0.94
N ASP A 105 5.51 -0.55 -0.07
CA ASP A 105 5.79 -0.97 -1.45
C ASP A 105 5.13 0.02 -2.38
N PHE A 106 5.55 0.03 -3.64
CA PHE A 106 4.85 0.81 -4.64
C PHE A 106 4.81 0.00 -5.93
N LEU A 107 3.67 0.04 -6.60
CA LEU A 107 3.39 -0.76 -7.77
C LEU A 107 2.89 0.13 -8.88
N VAL A 108 3.16 -0.25 -10.12
CA VAL A 108 2.78 0.55 -11.28
C VAL A 108 1.74 -0.19 -12.09
N LYS A 109 0.66 0.48 -12.43
CA LYS A 109 -0.36 -0.09 -13.29
C LYS A 109 0.14 -0.16 -14.73
N PRO A 110 -0.26 -1.15 -15.49
CA PRO A 110 -1.14 -2.24 -15.08
C PRO A 110 -0.37 -3.27 -14.27
N LEU A 111 -1.01 -3.80 -13.26
CA LEU A 111 -0.39 -4.81 -12.41
C LEU A 111 -1.34 -5.98 -12.30
N THR A 112 -0.80 -7.15 -11.99
CA THR A 112 -1.63 -8.33 -11.82
C THR A 112 -2.20 -8.33 -10.40
N THR A 113 -3.35 -8.96 -10.24
CA THR A 113 -3.91 -9.08 -8.90
C THR A 113 -2.99 -9.91 -8.00
N ALA A 114 -2.26 -10.86 -8.60
CA ALA A 114 -1.33 -11.67 -7.81
C ALA A 114 -0.21 -10.80 -7.21
N ASP A 115 0.31 -9.85 -7.99
CA ASP A 115 1.35 -8.97 -7.48
C ASP A 115 0.81 -8.09 -6.37
N LEU A 116 -0.42 -7.60 -6.52
CA LEU A 116 -1.03 -6.75 -5.51
C LEU A 116 -1.25 -7.54 -4.21
N VAL A 117 -1.80 -8.73 -4.32
CA VAL A 117 -2.06 -9.55 -3.14
C VAL A 117 -0.74 -9.91 -2.44
N ARG A 118 0.29 -10.25 -3.21
CA ARG A 118 1.57 -10.60 -2.63
C ARG A 118 2.18 -9.42 -1.87
N SER A 119 2.09 -8.22 -2.45
CA SER A 119 2.61 -7.03 -1.81
C SER A 119 1.86 -6.74 -0.51
N CYS A 120 0.55 -6.89 -0.52
CA CYS A 120 -0.26 -6.63 0.66
C CYS A 120 0.02 -7.65 1.77
N ILE A 121 0.17 -8.91 1.41
CA ILE A 121 0.48 -9.93 2.41
C ILE A 121 1.82 -9.66 3.03
N ARG A 122 2.81 -9.29 2.22
CA ARG A 122 4.12 -8.95 2.74
C ARG A 122 4.03 -7.76 3.69
N ALA A 123 3.23 -6.75 3.34
CA ALA A 123 3.05 -5.58 4.19
C ALA A 123 2.40 -5.95 5.51
N LEU A 124 1.42 -6.84 5.48
CA LEU A 124 0.76 -7.26 6.71
C LEU A 124 1.67 -8.02 7.66
N GLN A 125 2.71 -8.65 7.12
CA GLN A 125 3.65 -9.37 7.97
C GLN A 125 4.57 -8.45 8.73
N GLY A 126 4.76 -7.25 8.24
CA GLY A 126 5.57 -6.27 8.94
C GLY A 126 7.05 -6.45 8.70
N PRO A 127 7.82 -5.42 9.01
CA PRO A 127 9.25 -5.45 8.71
C PRO A 127 10.03 -6.42 9.56
N GLY A 128 9.59 -6.73 10.73
CA GLY A 128 10.35 -7.58 11.58
C GLY A 128 10.54 -8.98 11.09
N ARG A 129 9.64 -9.44 10.22
CA ARG A 129 9.79 -10.74 9.74
C ARG A 129 10.79 -10.88 8.68
N GLU A 130 11.02 -9.86 7.96
CA GLU A 130 11.88 -9.92 6.89
C GLU A 130 13.26 -9.97 7.23
N GLU A 131 13.60 -9.55 8.39
CA GLU A 131 14.91 -9.61 8.72
C GLU A 131 15.44 -10.89 8.76
N ASN A 132 14.68 -11.82 8.96
CA ASN A 132 15.15 -13.13 9.04
C ASN A 132 15.66 -13.64 7.78
N THR A 133 15.43 -13.03 6.82
CA THR A 133 15.93 -13.48 5.64
C THR A 133 17.04 -12.68 5.18
N GLU A 134 17.21 -12.37 5.39
CA GLU A 134 18.00 -11.85 4.71
C GLU A 134 18.34 -11.45 3.92
N SER A 135 18.30 -11.04 4.28
CA SER A 135 18.65 -10.60 3.58
C SER A 135 18.78 -10.17 2.84
N HIS A 136 18.63 -9.73 3.05
CA HIS A 136 18.80 -9.33 2.30
C HIS A 136 18.92 -8.87 1.55
N ILE A 137 18.88 -8.58 1.73
CA ILE A 137 19.13 -8.10 1.09
C ILE A 137 19.21 -7.69 0.41
N TYR A 138 19.26 -7.39 0.53
CA TYR A 138 19.49 -6.98 -0.19
C TYR A 138 19.48 -6.74 -0.83
N THR A 139 19.38 -6.57 -0.53
CA THR A 139 19.50 -6.24 -1.25
C THR A 139 19.22 -5.88 -1.92
N PHE A 140 19.16 -5.54 -1.84
CA PHE A 140 19.23 -5.12 -2.60
C PHE A 140 19.29 -4.94 -3.10
N ILE A 141 19.25 -4.79 -2.98
CA ILE A 141 19.55 -4.54 -3.61
C ILE A 141 19.70 -4.53 -4.13
N PRO A 142 19.74 -4.36 -4.15
CA PRO A 142 20.09 -4.19 -4.91
C PRO A 142 20.27 -4.15 -5.38
N SER A 143 20.10 -4.11 -5.16
CA SER A 143 20.47 -4.13 -5.85
C SER A 143 20.59 -4.06 -6.40
N ALA A 144 20.41 -3.94 -6.12
CA ALA A 144 20.70 -3.85 -6.79
C ALA A 144 20.83 -3.79 -7.20
N GLY A 145 20.70 -3.69 -7.08
CA GLY A 145 21.02 -3.60 -7.56
C GLY A 145 21.01 -3.64 -7.72
N GLY A 146 20.81 -3.63 -7.64
CA GLY A 146 21.11 -3.61 -7.89
C GLY A 146 21.24 -3.56 -7.95
#